data_4cf7b3ab7d23ba1dd2b53b5e3904c2b2
#
_entry.id   4cf7b3ab7d23ba1dd2b53b5e3904c2b2
#
_cell.length_a   1.000
_cell.length_b   1.000
_cell.length_c   1.000
_cell.angle_alpha   90.00
_cell.angle_beta   90.00
_cell.angle_gamma   90.00
#
_symmetry.space_group_name_H-M   'P 1'
#
loop_
_entity.id
_entity.type
_entity.pdbx_description
1 polymer ?
#
loop_
_entity_poly.entity_id
_entity_poly.type
_entity_poly.pdbx_seq_one_letter_code
_entity_poly.pdbx_strand_id
1 'polypeptide(L)'
;MLRSEKQPITIQFLFWYSLVLLFVFSAIPYKTPWNILGFMPGMIIVSANTIVNQVYKLNQKILGNIFIVLLGGLLMLQSYSYNFKNEANPANPYVYAHPTKDIFTIETKIHDMANVLTNEIDFSVFVMATGDDYWPFPWYLRDMDNVGYWNHVPLDVGSASVVFVSSDLTDNLVKTIYEKAEPGMSSLLIPLFDEMMGLRPGIEISGYVKKDVYDLYERLSSNGR
;
A
#
# COMPACT_ATOMS: atom_id res chain seq x y z
N MET A 1 9.51 -22.45 50.59
CA MET A 1 9.53 -21.00 50.87
C MET A 1 10.31 -20.35 49.73
N LEU A 2 9.63 -19.88 48.69
CA LEU A 2 10.25 -19.26 47.51
C LEU A 2 10.71 -17.85 47.91
N ARG A 3 12.01 -17.68 48.10
CA ARG A 3 12.63 -16.37 48.35
C ARG A 3 12.42 -15.54 47.09
N SER A 4 11.48 -14.62 47.13
CA SER A 4 11.24 -13.65 46.06
C SER A 4 12.48 -12.74 45.98
N GLU A 5 13.41 -13.08 45.12
CA GLU A 5 14.48 -12.15 44.80
C GLU A 5 13.85 -10.91 44.10
N LYS A 6 14.12 -9.75 44.68
CA LYS A 6 13.65 -8.47 44.08
C LYS A 6 14.20 -8.37 42.67
N GLN A 7 13.33 -8.17 41.70
CA GLN A 7 13.70 -7.93 40.34
C GLN A 7 14.58 -6.66 40.26
N PRO A 8 15.58 -6.63 39.34
CA PRO A 8 16.36 -5.42 39.10
C PRO A 8 15.46 -4.22 38.85
N ILE A 9 15.85 -3.05 39.33
CA ILE A 9 15.06 -1.81 39.18
C ILE A 9 14.75 -1.50 37.71
N THR A 10 15.67 -1.81 36.80
CA THR A 10 15.50 -1.66 35.35
C THR A 10 14.35 -2.51 34.82
N ILE A 11 14.24 -3.76 35.28
CA ILE A 11 13.14 -4.67 34.87
C ILE A 11 11.80 -4.19 35.41
N GLN A 12 11.76 -3.69 36.65
CA GLN A 12 10.55 -3.10 37.22
C GLN A 12 10.14 -1.85 36.45
N PHE A 13 11.10 -0.96 36.10
CA PHE A 13 10.85 0.21 35.30
C PHE A 13 10.30 -0.15 33.92
N LEU A 14 10.93 -1.08 33.19
CA LEU A 14 10.48 -1.50 31.87
C LEU A 14 9.07 -2.14 31.92
N PHE A 15 8.78 -2.88 32.97
CA PHE A 15 7.43 -3.44 33.16
C PHE A 15 6.36 -2.36 33.29
N TRP A 16 6.56 -1.40 34.19
CA TRP A 16 5.59 -0.32 34.41
C TRP A 16 5.51 0.63 33.21
N TYR A 17 6.63 0.97 32.62
CA TYR A 17 6.70 1.78 31.39
C TYR A 17 5.87 1.14 30.26
N SER A 18 6.13 -0.12 29.97
CA SER A 18 5.41 -0.84 28.92
C SER A 18 3.93 -0.97 29.23
N LEU A 19 3.58 -1.24 30.49
CA LEU A 19 2.18 -1.38 30.92
C LEU A 19 1.42 -0.07 30.77
N VAL A 20 2.00 1.05 31.21
CA VAL A 20 1.40 2.38 31.08
C VAL A 20 1.19 2.72 29.62
N LEU A 21 2.21 2.54 28.77
CA LEU A 21 2.09 2.83 27.32
C LEU A 21 1.05 1.91 26.64
N LEU A 22 0.98 0.63 27.02
CA LEU A 22 -0.03 -0.28 26.52
C LEU A 22 -1.45 0.26 26.81
N PHE A 23 -1.70 0.72 28.03
CA PHE A 23 -2.99 1.31 28.40
C PHE A 23 -3.25 2.63 27.65
N VAL A 24 -2.27 3.52 27.56
CA VAL A 24 -2.40 4.80 26.85
C VAL A 24 -2.74 4.54 25.38
N PHE A 25 -1.97 3.73 24.67
CA PHE A 25 -2.24 3.41 23.27
C PHE A 25 -3.53 2.59 23.07
N SER A 26 -3.95 1.81 24.07
CA SER A 26 -5.25 1.13 24.02
C SER A 26 -6.43 2.09 24.15
N ALA A 27 -6.27 3.19 24.86
CA ALA A 27 -7.30 4.20 25.05
C ALA A 27 -7.47 5.16 23.85
N ILE A 28 -6.43 5.34 23.00
CA ILE A 28 -6.47 6.18 21.82
C ILE A 28 -7.37 5.53 20.76
N PRO A 29 -8.37 6.21 20.19
CA PRO A 29 -9.27 5.66 19.18
C PRO A 29 -8.54 5.25 17.88
N TYR A 30 -7.56 6.06 17.45
CA TYR A 30 -6.79 5.84 16.25
C TYR A 30 -5.69 4.78 16.49
N LYS A 31 -5.84 3.62 15.85
CA LYS A 31 -4.92 2.47 15.99
C LYS A 31 -4.04 2.35 14.76
N THR A 32 -2.73 2.41 14.96
CA THR A 32 -1.75 2.12 13.91
C THR A 32 -0.78 1.05 14.37
N PRO A 33 -0.28 0.18 13.47
CA PRO A 33 0.63 -0.92 13.84
C PRO A 33 1.90 -0.44 14.56
N TRP A 34 2.42 0.73 14.22
CA TRP A 34 3.64 1.28 14.84
C TRP A 34 3.44 1.79 16.28
N ASN A 35 2.22 1.98 16.75
CA ASN A 35 1.96 2.34 18.14
C ASN A 35 2.47 1.26 19.12
N ILE A 36 2.59 0.01 18.65
CA ILE A 36 3.12 -1.11 19.42
C ILE A 36 4.62 -0.95 19.71
N LEU A 37 5.37 -0.29 18.82
CA LEU A 37 6.83 -0.15 18.92
C LEU A 37 7.27 0.58 20.20
N GLY A 38 6.42 1.44 20.75
CA GLY A 38 6.73 2.19 21.98
C GLY A 38 6.85 1.30 23.24
N PHE A 39 6.06 0.25 23.35
CA PHE A 39 6.01 -0.58 24.56
C PHE A 39 6.48 -2.03 24.33
N MET A 40 6.45 -2.56 23.12
CA MET A 40 6.81 -3.95 22.82
C MET A 40 8.25 -4.30 23.19
N PRO A 41 9.29 -3.49 22.93
CA PRO A 41 10.65 -3.82 23.33
C PRO A 41 10.80 -4.02 24.84
N GLY A 42 10.16 -3.18 25.64
CA GLY A 42 10.15 -3.34 27.09
C GLY A 42 9.46 -4.65 27.55
N MET A 43 8.32 -4.99 26.92
CA MET A 43 7.63 -6.26 27.20
C MET A 43 8.49 -7.46 26.82
N ILE A 44 9.20 -7.41 25.70
CA ILE A 44 10.10 -8.49 25.26
C ILE A 44 11.22 -8.71 26.30
N ILE A 45 11.88 -7.63 26.76
CA ILE A 45 12.97 -7.72 27.74
C ILE A 45 12.46 -8.28 29.07
N VAL A 46 11.31 -7.81 29.56
CA VAL A 46 10.71 -8.28 30.81
C VAL A 46 10.33 -9.77 30.69
N SER A 47 9.71 -10.16 29.57
CA SER A 47 9.33 -11.55 29.32
C SER A 47 10.56 -12.47 29.23
N ALA A 48 11.59 -12.05 28.49
CA ALA A 48 12.84 -12.80 28.36
C ALA A 48 13.51 -13.02 29.74
N ASN A 49 13.62 -11.95 30.55
CA ASN A 49 14.14 -12.05 31.90
C ASN A 49 13.33 -13.03 32.77
N THR A 50 12.02 -12.98 32.67
CA THR A 50 11.13 -13.88 33.44
C THR A 50 11.29 -15.32 32.99
N ILE A 51 11.29 -15.62 31.70
CA ILE A 51 11.45 -16.97 31.13
C ILE A 51 12.80 -17.54 31.54
N VAL A 52 13.89 -16.81 31.35
CA VAL A 52 15.24 -17.27 31.72
C VAL A 52 15.32 -17.60 33.19
N ASN A 53 14.84 -16.71 34.06
CA ASN A 53 14.85 -16.95 35.50
C ASN A 53 14.04 -18.18 35.91
N GLN A 54 12.88 -18.45 35.28
CA GLN A 54 12.07 -19.64 35.55
C GLN A 54 12.75 -20.93 35.07
N VAL A 55 13.30 -20.92 33.86
CA VAL A 55 14.03 -22.07 33.29
C VAL A 55 15.24 -22.45 34.16
N TYR A 56 15.98 -21.47 34.66
CA TYR A 56 17.10 -21.73 35.56
C TYR A 56 16.65 -22.27 36.92
N LYS A 57 15.56 -21.73 37.50
CA LYS A 57 15.00 -22.19 38.78
C LYS A 57 14.46 -23.63 38.74
N LEU A 58 13.82 -23.99 37.63
CA LEU A 58 13.24 -25.33 37.45
C LEU A 58 14.26 -26.40 37.02
N ASN A 59 15.52 -26.02 36.83
CA ASN A 59 16.59 -26.88 36.29
C ASN A 59 16.23 -27.53 34.92
N GLN A 60 15.34 -26.87 34.14
CA GLN A 60 14.81 -27.39 32.88
C GLN A 60 15.48 -26.70 31.68
N LYS A 61 16.79 -26.49 31.74
CA LYS A 61 17.55 -25.74 30.70
C LYS A 61 17.34 -26.32 29.31
N ILE A 62 17.31 -27.64 29.15
CA ILE A 62 17.14 -28.28 27.83
C ILE A 62 15.76 -27.95 27.24
N LEU A 63 14.70 -28.15 28.03
CA LEU A 63 13.32 -27.85 27.62
C LEU A 63 13.15 -26.36 27.31
N GLY A 64 13.72 -25.48 28.13
CA GLY A 64 13.70 -24.04 27.90
C GLY A 64 14.41 -23.63 26.61
N ASN A 65 15.56 -24.21 26.34
CA ASN A 65 16.29 -23.94 25.09
C ASN A 65 15.53 -24.45 23.86
N ILE A 66 14.94 -25.66 23.95
CA ILE A 66 14.08 -26.19 22.87
C ILE A 66 12.89 -25.25 22.62
N PHE A 67 12.22 -24.78 23.66
CA PHE A 67 11.12 -23.84 23.55
C PHE A 67 11.54 -22.52 22.89
N ILE A 68 12.68 -21.95 23.29
CA ILE A 68 13.20 -20.70 22.70
C ILE A 68 13.52 -20.89 21.21
N VAL A 69 14.15 -22.01 20.84
CA VAL A 69 14.48 -22.30 19.43
C VAL A 69 13.22 -22.48 18.59
N LEU A 70 12.22 -23.23 19.09
CA LEU A 70 10.95 -23.42 18.40
C LEU A 70 10.19 -22.11 18.23
N LEU A 71 10.08 -21.33 19.31
CA LEU A 71 9.43 -20.01 19.26
C LEU A 71 10.14 -19.06 18.33
N GLY A 72 11.47 -19.00 18.38
CA GLY A 72 12.29 -18.19 17.47
C GLY A 72 12.10 -18.61 16.03
N GLY A 73 12.08 -19.91 15.75
CA GLY A 73 11.79 -20.44 14.41
C GLY A 73 10.41 -20.06 13.89
N LEU A 74 9.37 -20.17 14.72
CA LEU A 74 8.01 -19.76 14.35
C LEU A 74 7.94 -18.24 14.07
N LEU A 75 8.54 -17.41 14.93
CA LEU A 75 8.57 -15.95 14.72
C LEU A 75 9.35 -15.58 13.45
N MET A 76 10.44 -16.29 13.14
CA MET A 76 11.20 -16.09 11.91
C MET A 76 10.36 -16.42 10.67
N LEU A 77 9.63 -17.55 10.67
CA LEU A 77 8.75 -17.94 9.57
C LEU A 77 7.60 -16.94 9.39
N GLN A 78 7.00 -16.49 10.50
CA GLN A 78 5.95 -15.48 10.48
C GLN A 78 6.47 -14.14 9.94
N SER A 79 7.63 -13.70 10.43
CA SER A 79 8.28 -12.48 9.96
C SER A 79 8.58 -12.53 8.46
N TYR A 80 9.12 -13.65 7.98
CA TYR A 80 9.35 -13.86 6.56
C TYR A 80 8.06 -13.81 5.74
N SER A 81 7.00 -14.47 6.23
CA SER A 81 5.70 -14.46 5.56
C SER A 81 5.12 -13.04 5.42
N TYR A 82 5.14 -12.26 6.50
CA TYR A 82 4.56 -10.92 6.49
C TYR A 82 5.39 -9.87 5.76
N ASN A 83 6.72 -10.00 5.76
CA ASN A 83 7.59 -8.99 5.16
C ASN A 83 7.95 -9.26 3.70
N PHE A 84 7.84 -10.53 3.21
CA PHE A 84 8.31 -10.90 1.87
C PHE A 84 7.25 -11.58 0.99
N LYS A 85 6.27 -12.28 1.59
CA LYS A 85 5.21 -12.95 0.81
C LYS A 85 3.92 -12.16 0.76
N ASN A 86 3.58 -11.50 1.86
CA ASN A 86 2.31 -10.81 2.06
C ASN A 86 2.53 -9.33 2.39
N GLU A 87 3.60 -8.72 1.89
CA GLU A 87 4.01 -7.35 2.20
C GLU A 87 2.99 -6.28 1.81
N ALA A 88 2.20 -6.56 0.77
CA ALA A 88 1.15 -5.66 0.26
C ALA A 88 -0.27 -6.27 0.37
N ASN A 89 -0.41 -7.45 0.99
CA ASN A 89 -1.70 -8.12 1.09
C ASN A 89 -2.58 -7.44 2.15
N PRO A 90 -3.80 -6.97 1.83
CA PRO A 90 -4.70 -6.34 2.80
C PRO A 90 -5.08 -7.22 3.99
N ALA A 91 -4.99 -8.55 3.86
CA ALA A 91 -5.20 -9.49 4.98
C ALA A 91 -4.04 -9.51 5.99
N ASN A 92 -2.89 -8.94 5.65
CA ASN A 92 -1.78 -8.78 6.57
C ASN A 92 -2.05 -7.60 7.52
N PRO A 93 -2.13 -7.81 8.85
CA PRO A 93 -2.50 -6.76 9.81
C PRO A 93 -1.50 -5.60 9.88
N TYR A 94 -0.29 -5.75 9.31
CA TYR A 94 0.73 -4.71 9.27
C TYR A 94 0.64 -3.85 7.99
N VAL A 95 -0.15 -4.24 7.01
CA VAL A 95 -0.42 -3.45 5.80
C VAL A 95 -1.47 -2.40 6.13
N TYR A 96 -1.05 -1.14 6.18
CA TYR A 96 -1.92 -0.02 6.53
C TYR A 96 -2.31 0.82 5.32
N ALA A 97 -1.33 1.36 4.61
CA ALA A 97 -1.53 2.21 3.44
C ALA A 97 -0.49 1.89 2.34
N HIS A 98 0.02 0.67 2.34
CA HIS A 98 0.99 0.23 1.34
C HIS A 98 0.34 0.19 -0.04
N PRO A 99 1.04 0.64 -1.08
CA PRO A 99 0.61 0.41 -2.45
C PRO A 99 0.44 -1.07 -2.74
N THR A 100 -0.55 -1.42 -3.54
CA THR A 100 -0.69 -2.78 -4.06
C THR A 100 0.34 -3.04 -5.17
N LYS A 101 0.46 -4.29 -5.60
CA LYS A 101 1.35 -4.64 -6.73
C LYS A 101 0.83 -4.13 -8.07
N ASP A 102 -0.45 -3.81 -8.17
CA ASP A 102 -1.08 -3.32 -9.40
C ASP A 102 -0.49 -2.00 -9.86
N ILE A 103 0.02 -1.18 -8.91
CA ILE A 103 0.65 0.09 -9.25
C ILE A 103 1.87 -0.08 -10.17
N PHE A 104 2.63 -1.17 -10.03
CA PHE A 104 3.77 -1.46 -10.92
C PHE A 104 3.30 -1.83 -12.33
N THR A 105 2.16 -2.51 -12.44
CA THR A 105 1.54 -2.82 -13.73
C THR A 105 1.08 -1.53 -14.41
N ILE A 106 0.45 -0.64 -13.67
CA ILE A 106 0.02 0.69 -14.15
C ILE A 106 1.25 1.50 -14.60
N GLU A 107 2.24 1.66 -13.72
CA GLU A 107 3.46 2.40 -13.98
C GLU A 107 4.14 1.91 -15.26
N THR A 108 4.40 0.60 -15.35
CA THR A 108 5.06 -0.02 -16.50
C THR A 108 4.29 0.25 -17.79
N LYS A 109 2.96 0.08 -17.79
CA LYS A 109 2.13 0.30 -18.97
C LYS A 109 2.13 1.76 -19.41
N ILE A 110 2.01 2.69 -18.46
CA ILE A 110 2.00 4.12 -18.76
C ILE A 110 3.35 4.61 -19.29
N HIS A 111 4.45 4.20 -18.67
CA HIS A 111 5.79 4.55 -19.15
C HIS A 111 6.10 3.94 -20.52
N ASP A 112 5.67 2.68 -20.76
CA ASP A 112 5.84 2.05 -22.07
C ASP A 112 5.08 2.81 -23.16
N MET A 113 3.81 3.16 -22.92
CA MET A 113 3.02 3.96 -23.84
C MET A 113 3.63 5.36 -24.06
N ALA A 114 4.05 6.04 -23.00
CA ALA A 114 4.68 7.35 -23.08
C ALA A 114 5.96 7.30 -23.93
N ASN A 115 6.82 6.31 -23.72
CA ASN A 115 8.07 6.13 -24.47
C ASN A 115 7.82 5.89 -25.96
N VAL A 116 6.87 5.02 -26.30
CA VAL A 116 6.52 4.72 -27.70
C VAL A 116 5.90 5.92 -28.40
N LEU A 117 5.14 6.73 -27.68
CA LEU A 117 4.36 7.84 -28.24
C LEU A 117 5.05 9.22 -28.15
N THR A 118 6.22 9.29 -27.50
CA THR A 118 6.92 10.57 -27.16
C THR A 118 7.09 11.52 -28.36
N ASN A 119 7.33 10.99 -29.57
CA ASN A 119 7.58 11.81 -30.77
C ASN A 119 6.33 12.02 -31.61
N GLU A 120 5.21 11.45 -31.27
CA GLU A 120 4.00 11.41 -32.09
C GLU A 120 2.89 12.30 -31.53
N ILE A 121 2.74 12.30 -30.20
CA ILE A 121 1.70 13.06 -29.52
C ILE A 121 2.20 13.64 -28.20
N ASP A 122 1.52 14.65 -27.70
CA ASP A 122 1.67 15.13 -26.33
C ASP A 122 0.91 14.21 -25.38
N PHE A 123 1.61 13.16 -24.91
CA PHE A 123 1.01 12.11 -24.08
C PHE A 123 0.71 12.64 -22.69
N SER A 124 -0.55 12.55 -22.28
CA SER A 124 -1.01 13.09 -20.99
C SER A 124 -1.86 12.09 -20.21
N VAL A 125 -1.77 12.14 -18.88
CA VAL A 125 -2.47 11.26 -17.95
C VAL A 125 -3.29 12.08 -16.96
N PHE A 126 -4.60 11.82 -16.90
CA PHE A 126 -5.49 12.46 -15.94
C PHE A 126 -5.91 11.44 -14.88
N VAL A 127 -5.70 11.77 -13.61
CA VAL A 127 -6.04 10.93 -12.46
C VAL A 127 -7.10 11.63 -11.62
N MET A 128 -8.27 11.01 -11.51
CA MET A 128 -9.43 11.56 -10.81
C MET A 128 -9.89 10.62 -9.71
N ALA A 129 -9.80 11.07 -8.46
CA ALA A 129 -10.24 10.30 -7.31
C ALA A 129 -10.86 11.22 -6.25
N THR A 130 -12.06 10.87 -5.79
CA THR A 130 -12.75 11.62 -4.73
C THR A 130 -11.91 11.66 -3.47
N GLY A 131 -11.96 12.79 -2.76
CA GLY A 131 -11.20 12.96 -1.51
C GLY A 131 -9.68 12.99 -1.69
N ASP A 132 -9.19 13.28 -2.91
CA ASP A 132 -7.77 13.27 -3.26
C ASP A 132 -7.10 11.89 -3.06
N ASP A 133 -7.86 10.80 -3.17
CA ASP A 133 -7.43 9.42 -2.93
C ASP A 133 -6.63 8.80 -4.11
N TYR A 134 -5.92 9.65 -4.87
CA TYR A 134 -5.08 9.23 -6.00
C TYR A 134 -3.65 8.78 -5.60
N TRP A 135 -3.28 8.82 -4.31
CA TRP A 135 -2.03 8.22 -3.87
C TRP A 135 -2.01 6.70 -4.12
N PRO A 136 -0.95 6.12 -4.76
CA PRO A 136 0.42 6.65 -4.86
C PRO A 136 0.85 7.17 -6.25
N PHE A 137 -0.05 7.48 -7.16
CA PHE A 137 0.28 7.95 -8.51
C PHE A 137 1.32 9.08 -8.57
N PRO A 138 1.25 10.13 -7.71
CA PRO A 138 2.24 11.22 -7.77
C PRO A 138 3.68 10.77 -7.57
N TRP A 139 3.89 9.65 -6.88
CA TRP A 139 5.22 9.07 -6.72
C TRP A 139 5.67 8.27 -7.94
N TYR A 140 4.78 7.44 -8.49
CA TYR A 140 5.12 6.53 -9.58
C TYR A 140 5.17 7.21 -10.96
N LEU A 141 4.44 8.30 -11.14
CA LEU A 141 4.41 9.09 -12.38
C LEU A 141 5.17 10.42 -12.25
N ARG A 142 6.04 10.58 -11.25
CA ARG A 142 6.79 11.83 -10.98
C ARG A 142 7.72 12.27 -12.10
N ASP A 143 8.14 11.34 -12.95
CA ASP A 143 9.07 11.61 -14.07
C ASP A 143 8.34 12.03 -15.35
N MET A 144 7.01 12.17 -15.30
CA MET A 144 6.17 12.60 -16.41
C MET A 144 5.66 14.02 -16.18
N ASP A 145 5.87 14.89 -17.16
CA ASP A 145 5.50 16.32 -17.06
C ASP A 145 3.98 16.56 -17.20
N ASN A 146 3.28 15.73 -17.98
CA ASN A 146 1.87 15.93 -18.34
C ASN A 146 0.93 15.01 -17.56
N VAL A 147 1.03 15.01 -16.23
CA VAL A 147 0.12 14.27 -15.34
C VAL A 147 -0.66 15.24 -14.46
N GLY A 148 -1.99 15.18 -14.55
CA GLY A 148 -2.88 16.00 -13.73
C GLY A 148 -3.66 15.17 -12.70
N TYR A 149 -3.98 15.78 -11.55
CA TYR A 149 -4.68 15.15 -10.43
C TYR A 149 -5.87 15.98 -10.00
N TRP A 150 -7.06 15.36 -9.89
CA TRP A 150 -8.30 16.05 -9.52
C TRP A 150 -9.15 15.21 -8.57
N ASN A 151 -9.95 15.88 -7.75
CA ASN A 151 -10.98 15.24 -6.93
C ASN A 151 -12.38 15.24 -7.60
N HIS A 152 -12.46 15.64 -8.85
CA HIS A 152 -13.66 15.69 -9.68
C HIS A 152 -13.27 15.43 -11.15
N VAL A 153 -14.24 15.31 -12.03
CA VAL A 153 -13.99 15.19 -13.48
C VAL A 153 -13.85 16.59 -14.09
N PRO A 154 -12.66 16.98 -14.61
CA PRO A 154 -12.48 18.27 -15.27
C PRO A 154 -13.19 18.29 -16.62
N LEU A 155 -13.58 19.50 -17.08
CA LEU A 155 -14.32 19.64 -18.34
C LEU A 155 -13.51 19.27 -19.57
N ASP A 156 -12.21 19.42 -19.50
CA ASP A 156 -11.23 19.10 -20.53
C ASP A 156 -10.69 17.66 -20.48
N VAL A 157 -11.32 16.79 -19.67
CA VAL A 157 -10.92 15.38 -19.53
C VAL A 157 -10.81 14.65 -20.89
N GLY A 158 -11.59 15.06 -21.87
CA GLY A 158 -11.49 14.56 -23.23
C GLY A 158 -10.16 14.87 -23.92
N SER A 159 -9.31 15.76 -23.44
CA SER A 159 -7.98 16.03 -23.97
C SER A 159 -6.93 14.98 -23.54
N ALA A 160 -7.12 14.32 -22.41
CA ALA A 160 -6.16 13.34 -21.87
C ALA A 160 -5.98 12.13 -22.78
N SER A 161 -4.76 11.64 -22.91
CA SER A 161 -4.43 10.38 -23.59
C SER A 161 -4.90 9.16 -22.80
N VAL A 162 -4.67 9.19 -21.49
CA VAL A 162 -5.09 8.16 -20.55
C VAL A 162 -5.79 8.81 -19.36
N VAL A 163 -6.83 8.14 -18.88
CA VAL A 163 -7.66 8.60 -17.76
C VAL A 163 -7.73 7.50 -16.72
N PHE A 164 -7.42 7.84 -15.48
CA PHE A 164 -7.71 7.01 -14.31
C PHE A 164 -8.83 7.65 -13.49
N VAL A 165 -9.80 6.85 -13.09
CA VAL A 165 -10.98 7.35 -12.38
C VAL A 165 -11.43 6.39 -11.29
N SER A 166 -11.74 6.92 -10.10
CA SER A 166 -12.38 6.16 -9.03
C SER A 166 -13.82 5.80 -9.41
N SER A 167 -14.33 4.69 -8.88
CA SER A 167 -15.65 4.14 -9.25
C SER A 167 -16.80 5.14 -9.09
N ASP A 168 -16.77 5.97 -8.08
CA ASP A 168 -17.78 6.99 -7.75
C ASP A 168 -17.79 8.18 -8.73
N LEU A 169 -16.72 8.41 -9.48
CA LEU A 169 -16.62 9.44 -10.52
C LEU A 169 -16.88 8.92 -11.93
N THR A 170 -17.03 7.60 -12.13
CA THR A 170 -17.19 6.99 -13.45
C THR A 170 -18.41 7.52 -14.21
N ASP A 171 -19.56 7.65 -13.55
CA ASP A 171 -20.77 8.20 -14.18
C ASP A 171 -20.55 9.66 -14.61
N ASN A 172 -19.85 10.45 -13.82
CA ASN A 172 -19.52 11.83 -14.16
C ASN A 172 -18.54 11.89 -15.35
N LEU A 173 -17.58 10.96 -15.43
CA LEU A 173 -16.68 10.84 -16.57
C LEU A 173 -17.46 10.58 -17.86
N VAL A 174 -18.31 9.55 -17.88
CA VAL A 174 -19.16 9.20 -19.02
C VAL A 174 -20.00 10.40 -19.44
N LYS A 175 -20.65 11.05 -18.48
CA LYS A 175 -21.47 12.24 -18.75
C LYS A 175 -20.69 13.40 -19.34
N THR A 176 -19.49 13.67 -18.82
CA THR A 176 -18.65 14.77 -19.31
C THR A 176 -18.15 14.50 -20.73
N ILE A 177 -17.74 13.27 -21.05
CA ILE A 177 -17.18 12.92 -22.36
C ILE A 177 -18.28 12.83 -23.43
N TYR A 178 -19.44 12.24 -23.12
CA TYR A 178 -20.44 11.95 -24.16
C TYR A 178 -21.61 12.93 -24.21
N GLU A 179 -21.98 13.58 -23.10
CA GLU A 179 -23.09 14.54 -23.08
C GLU A 179 -22.63 16.00 -23.21
N LYS A 180 -21.41 16.33 -22.76
CA LYS A 180 -20.88 17.72 -22.78
C LYS A 180 -19.85 17.98 -23.87
N ALA A 181 -19.39 16.93 -24.56
CA ALA A 181 -18.47 17.11 -25.68
C ALA A 181 -19.16 17.85 -26.83
N GLU A 182 -18.44 18.74 -27.48
CA GLU A 182 -18.92 19.36 -28.72
C GLU A 182 -19.17 18.29 -29.80
N PRO A 183 -20.20 18.47 -30.66
CA PRO A 183 -20.46 17.53 -31.74
C PRO A 183 -19.23 17.27 -32.60
N GLY A 184 -18.80 16.02 -32.70
CA GLY A 184 -17.59 15.62 -33.45
C GLY A 184 -16.31 15.56 -32.61
N MET A 185 -16.32 15.96 -31.33
CA MET A 185 -15.17 15.89 -30.40
C MET A 185 -15.28 14.78 -29.35
N SER A 186 -16.23 13.86 -29.45
CA SER A 186 -16.34 12.74 -28.52
C SER A 186 -15.15 11.79 -28.69
N SER A 187 -14.30 11.71 -27.67
CA SER A 187 -13.21 10.74 -27.65
C SER A 187 -13.73 9.41 -27.17
N LEU A 188 -13.59 8.36 -27.96
CA LEU A 188 -13.92 7.01 -27.52
C LEU A 188 -12.86 6.54 -26.54
N LEU A 189 -13.26 6.32 -25.29
CA LEU A 189 -12.44 5.68 -24.26
C LEU A 189 -12.68 4.17 -24.29
N ILE A 190 -11.60 3.42 -24.24
CA ILE A 190 -11.59 1.96 -24.06
C ILE A 190 -10.90 1.60 -22.76
N PRO A 191 -11.28 0.51 -22.09
CA PRO A 191 -10.57 0.06 -20.88
C PRO A 191 -9.09 -0.20 -21.19
N LEU A 192 -8.21 0.30 -20.33
CA LEU A 192 -6.76 0.05 -20.41
C LEU A 192 -6.40 -1.29 -19.74
N PHE A 193 -7.20 -1.71 -18.77
CA PHE A 193 -7.09 -2.96 -18.03
C PHE A 193 -8.44 -3.66 -17.98
N ASP A 194 -8.44 -5.00 -17.93
CA ASP A 194 -9.66 -5.81 -17.91
C ASP A 194 -10.44 -5.68 -16.60
N GLU A 195 -9.75 -5.34 -15.51
CA GLU A 195 -10.32 -5.20 -14.17
C GLU A 195 -9.90 -3.85 -13.54
N MET A 196 -10.58 -3.49 -12.46
CA MET A 196 -10.16 -2.34 -11.63
C MET A 196 -8.82 -2.65 -10.97
N MET A 197 -7.95 -1.67 -10.93
CA MET A 197 -6.62 -1.77 -10.36
C MET A 197 -6.61 -1.25 -8.92
N GLY A 198 -6.05 -2.04 -8.00
CA GLY A 198 -5.88 -1.62 -6.62
C GLY A 198 -4.74 -0.61 -6.51
N LEU A 199 -4.95 0.52 -5.85
CA LEU A 199 -3.88 1.46 -5.50
C LEU A 199 -3.30 1.16 -4.12
N ARG A 200 -4.18 0.90 -3.16
CA ARG A 200 -3.87 0.55 -1.77
C ARG A 200 -5.09 -0.15 -1.16
N PRO A 201 -5.00 -0.72 0.07
CA PRO A 201 -6.13 -1.40 0.68
C PRO A 201 -7.42 -0.54 0.69
N GLY A 202 -8.45 -1.04 0.01
CA GLY A 202 -9.76 -0.38 -0.07
C GLY A 202 -9.88 0.75 -1.09
N ILE A 203 -8.84 1.06 -1.87
CA ILE A 203 -8.87 2.08 -2.93
C ILE A 203 -8.54 1.43 -4.25
N GLU A 204 -9.52 1.43 -5.15
CA GLU A 204 -9.44 0.89 -6.50
C GLU A 204 -9.71 1.97 -7.53
N ILE A 205 -9.14 1.81 -8.72
CA ILE A 205 -9.26 2.77 -9.81
C ILE A 205 -9.42 2.04 -11.16
N SER A 206 -10.23 2.61 -12.04
CA SER A 206 -10.36 2.14 -13.44
C SER A 206 -9.48 2.98 -14.35
N GLY A 207 -8.76 2.33 -15.24
CA GLY A 207 -7.95 2.98 -16.28
C GLY A 207 -8.60 2.90 -17.65
N TYR A 208 -8.63 4.02 -18.34
CA TYR A 208 -9.13 4.14 -19.73
C TYR A 208 -8.12 4.84 -20.60
N VAL A 209 -8.09 4.50 -21.87
CA VAL A 209 -7.24 5.12 -22.87
C VAL A 209 -8.09 5.54 -24.06
N LYS A 210 -7.77 6.66 -24.72
CA LYS A 210 -8.39 7.01 -25.99
C LYS A 210 -8.09 5.95 -27.03
N LYS A 211 -9.10 5.56 -27.78
CA LYS A 211 -8.96 4.52 -28.80
C LYS A 211 -7.94 4.86 -29.87
N ASP A 212 -7.92 6.09 -30.36
CA ASP A 212 -6.96 6.55 -31.35
C ASP A 212 -5.51 6.53 -30.83
N VAL A 213 -5.30 6.89 -29.56
CA VAL A 213 -3.99 6.80 -28.88
C VAL A 213 -3.57 5.33 -28.74
N TYR A 214 -4.49 4.46 -28.36
CA TYR A 214 -4.22 3.02 -28.23
C TYR A 214 -3.89 2.37 -29.57
N ASP A 215 -4.68 2.68 -30.62
CA ASP A 215 -4.44 2.18 -31.98
C ASP A 215 -3.08 2.65 -32.55
N LEU A 216 -2.66 3.89 -32.22
CA LEU A 216 -1.35 4.40 -32.57
C LEU A 216 -0.23 3.65 -31.83
N TYR A 217 -0.38 3.48 -30.53
CA TYR A 217 0.56 2.72 -29.67
C TYR A 217 0.75 1.29 -30.20
N GLU A 218 -0.32 0.57 -30.48
CA GLU A 218 -0.26 -0.81 -31.01
C GLU A 218 0.48 -0.86 -32.36
N ARG A 219 0.22 0.09 -33.25
CA ARG A 219 0.86 0.16 -34.55
C ARG A 219 2.37 0.38 -34.45
N LEU A 220 2.79 1.30 -33.57
CA LEU A 220 4.21 1.62 -33.40
C LEU A 220 4.96 0.50 -32.67
N SER A 221 4.35 -0.09 -31.65
CA SER A 221 4.91 -1.22 -30.91
C SER A 221 5.08 -2.46 -31.77
N SER A 222 4.20 -2.68 -32.77
CA SER A 222 4.30 -3.81 -33.70
C SER A 222 5.38 -3.63 -34.77
N ASN A 223 5.65 -2.38 -35.19
CA ASN A 223 6.65 -2.04 -36.21
C ASN A 223 8.08 -1.95 -35.66
N GLY A 224 8.25 -1.89 -34.34
CA GLY A 224 9.55 -1.81 -33.66
C GLY A 224 10.13 -3.17 -33.24
N ARG A 225 9.43 -4.26 -33.55
CA ARG A 225 9.89 -5.66 -33.43
C ARG A 225 10.25 -6.19 -34.82
#